data_1decb554b22a2f87c941c6cccdded67e
#
_entry.id   1decb554b22a2f87c941c6cccdded67e
#
_cell.length_a   1.000
_cell.length_b   1.000
_cell.length_c   1.000
_cell.angle_alpha   90.00
_cell.angle_beta   90.00
_cell.angle_gamma   90.00
#
_symmetry.space_group_name_H-M   'P 1'
#
loop_
_entity.id
_entity.type
_entity.pdbx_description
1 polymer ?
#
loop_
_entity_poly.entity_id
_entity_poly.type
_entity_poly.pdbx_seq_one_letter_code
_entity_poly.pdbx_strand_id
1 'polypeptide(L)'
;MNKKQLILLCMLAAGGSIQAQQWPDAPAEARPGTRWWWLGSAVDEKNLTYNLEEYARAGMGAVEITPIYGVQGNDANDIQFLSPRWMEVLKHTQAEGKRTGIEIDMNTGTGWPFGGPEVSIEDAASKAIFQTYDIEGGQEIVQDINVTDKKQQPYSVLSRVMAYDENGRCINLTSHVRKDKLEWKAPAGKWKVIALYNSKTRQKVKRAAPGGEGYVMNHLSKTAVKNYLSRFDRAFKSSKTSYPHTFFNDSYEVYQADWTEDFLDQFARRRGYKLEEHFPEFLDESRPEVSRRIVSDYRETISDLLLENFTRQWTDWAHKNGSITRNQAHGSPANLIDVYAAVDIPECEGFGLSQFHIKGLRQDSLTKKNDSDLSMLKYASSAAHIAGKPYTSTETFTWLTEHFRTSLSQCKPDMDLMFVSGINHMFFHGTPYSPKEAEWPGWLFYASINMNPTNSIWHDAPSFFDYITRCQSFLQMGKPDNDFLIYLPVYDMWDEQPGRLLLFLCAQSVHWRVKFSSNKSEI
;
A
#
# COMPACT_ATOMS: atom_id res chain seq x y z
N MET A 1 43.66 -61.53 9.11
CA MET A 1 43.26 -60.19 8.72
C MET A 1 43.94 -59.19 9.66
N ASN A 2 44.75 -58.28 9.12
CA ASN A 2 45.57 -57.36 9.92
C ASN A 2 44.68 -56.31 10.52
N LYS A 3 44.95 -55.83 11.77
CA LYS A 3 44.13 -54.80 12.49
C LYS A 3 43.81 -53.56 11.61
N LYS A 4 44.73 -53.20 10.72
CA LYS A 4 44.50 -52.11 9.75
C LYS A 4 43.45 -52.44 8.68
N GLN A 5 43.32 -53.68 8.27
CA GLN A 5 42.28 -54.15 7.32
C GLN A 5 40.91 -54.25 7.99
N LEU A 6 40.87 -54.57 9.29
CA LEU A 6 39.63 -54.60 10.06
C LEU A 6 39.10 -53.17 10.31
N ILE A 7 39.98 -52.22 10.59
CA ILE A 7 39.64 -50.81 10.76
C ILE A 7 39.14 -50.21 9.42
N LEU A 8 39.77 -50.54 8.30
CA LEU A 8 39.31 -50.08 6.98
C LEU A 8 37.97 -50.69 6.59
N LEU A 9 37.71 -51.95 6.95
CA LEU A 9 36.42 -52.63 6.72
C LEU A 9 35.33 -52.05 7.63
N CYS A 10 35.66 -51.69 8.88
CA CYS A 10 34.73 -50.99 9.79
C CYS A 10 34.45 -49.55 9.35
N MET A 11 35.42 -48.85 8.77
CA MET A 11 35.19 -47.53 8.19
C MET A 11 34.36 -47.61 6.90
N LEU A 12 34.49 -48.64 6.11
CA LEU A 12 33.65 -48.87 4.93
C LEU A 12 32.25 -49.38 5.28
N ALA A 13 32.10 -50.13 6.39
CA ALA A 13 30.81 -50.57 6.90
C ALA A 13 30.07 -49.47 7.70
N ALA A 14 30.81 -48.50 8.25
CA ALA A 14 30.29 -47.29 8.86
C ALA A 14 29.98 -46.15 7.85
N GLY A 15 30.22 -46.38 6.58
CA GLY A 15 29.64 -45.68 5.46
C GLY A 15 28.13 -45.97 5.42
N GLY A 16 27.42 -45.66 6.52
CA GLY A 16 25.98 -45.52 6.46
C GLY A 16 25.69 -44.61 5.28
N SER A 17 24.82 -45.04 4.39
CA SER A 17 24.27 -44.24 3.32
C SER A 17 24.05 -42.83 3.90
N ILE A 18 24.93 -41.89 3.53
CA ILE A 18 24.59 -40.49 3.61
C ILE A 18 23.41 -40.40 2.64
N GLN A 19 22.21 -40.66 3.13
CA GLN A 19 21.02 -40.22 2.42
C GLN A 19 21.25 -38.74 2.30
N ALA A 20 21.52 -38.29 1.10
CA ALA A 20 21.49 -36.88 0.80
C ALA A 20 20.19 -36.37 1.38
N GLN A 21 20.31 -35.49 2.34
CA GLN A 21 19.14 -34.91 3.02
C GLN A 21 18.24 -34.41 1.90
N GLN A 22 17.15 -35.12 1.65
CA GLN A 22 16.21 -34.70 0.62
C GLN A 22 15.66 -33.35 1.05
N TRP A 23 15.67 -32.41 0.14
CA TRP A 23 15.02 -31.14 0.36
C TRP A 23 13.55 -31.40 0.70
N PRO A 24 12.96 -30.76 1.73
CA PRO A 24 11.55 -30.92 2.03
C PRO A 24 10.69 -30.60 0.81
N ASP A 25 9.61 -31.31 0.61
CA ASP A 25 8.63 -30.95 -0.41
C ASP A 25 8.14 -29.53 -0.13
N ALA A 26 8.36 -28.64 -1.09
CA ALA A 26 7.97 -27.25 -0.95
C ALA A 26 6.46 -27.12 -1.15
N PRO A 27 5.73 -26.48 -0.22
CA PRO A 27 4.31 -26.20 -0.41
C PRO A 27 4.09 -25.23 -1.58
N ALA A 28 2.89 -25.20 -2.15
CA ALA A 28 2.58 -24.35 -3.29
C ALA A 28 2.81 -22.86 -2.98
N GLU A 29 2.51 -22.45 -1.75
CA GLU A 29 2.68 -21.10 -1.23
C GLU A 29 4.14 -20.65 -1.12
N ALA A 30 5.09 -21.59 -1.17
CA ALA A 30 6.51 -21.29 -1.23
C ALA A 30 7.00 -20.93 -2.64
N ARG A 31 6.18 -21.13 -3.68
CA ARG A 31 6.52 -20.72 -5.04
C ARG A 31 6.35 -19.20 -5.17
N PRO A 32 7.21 -18.51 -5.97
CA PRO A 32 7.05 -17.08 -6.18
C PRO A 32 5.75 -16.76 -6.92
N GLY A 33 5.11 -15.67 -6.54
CA GLY A 33 4.01 -15.07 -7.27
C GLY A 33 4.47 -13.91 -8.15
N THR A 34 3.56 -13.38 -8.95
CA THR A 34 3.82 -12.19 -9.75
C THR A 34 2.59 -11.31 -9.88
N ARG A 35 2.80 -9.98 -9.91
CA ARG A 35 1.77 -9.03 -10.34
C ARG A 35 1.60 -9.18 -11.84
N TRP A 36 0.37 -9.50 -12.24
CA TRP A 36 0.01 -9.78 -13.63
C TRP A 36 -0.78 -8.61 -14.21
N TRP A 37 -0.07 -7.77 -14.95
CA TRP A 37 -0.63 -6.57 -15.55
C TRP A 37 -1.58 -6.92 -16.71
N TRP A 38 -2.86 -6.63 -16.54
CA TRP A 38 -3.84 -6.72 -17.62
C TRP A 38 -4.02 -5.35 -18.27
N LEU A 39 -3.20 -5.08 -19.29
CA LEU A 39 -3.23 -3.81 -20.02
C LEU A 39 -4.53 -3.68 -20.82
N GLY A 40 -5.37 -2.67 -20.51
CA GLY A 40 -6.71 -2.50 -21.07
C GLY A 40 -7.68 -3.63 -20.70
N SER A 41 -7.25 -4.58 -19.87
CA SER A 41 -7.91 -5.88 -19.74
C SER A 41 -8.18 -6.54 -21.11
N ALA A 42 -7.37 -6.23 -22.12
CA ALA A 42 -7.47 -6.74 -23.47
C ALA A 42 -6.92 -8.19 -23.52
N VAL A 43 -7.62 -9.09 -22.86
CA VAL A 43 -7.24 -10.49 -22.67
C VAL A 43 -8.26 -11.43 -23.33
N ASP A 44 -7.82 -12.61 -23.71
CA ASP A 44 -8.67 -13.68 -24.26
C ASP A 44 -8.35 -15.03 -23.64
N GLU A 45 -9.29 -15.95 -23.67
CA GLU A 45 -9.19 -17.25 -23.00
C GLU A 45 -8.01 -18.08 -23.50
N LYS A 46 -7.74 -18.07 -24.81
CA LYS A 46 -6.62 -18.83 -25.41
C LYS A 46 -5.28 -18.36 -24.86
N ASN A 47 -5.06 -17.06 -24.82
CA ASN A 47 -3.82 -16.47 -24.38
C ASN A 47 -3.69 -16.44 -22.84
N LEU A 48 -4.81 -16.34 -22.10
CA LEU A 48 -4.83 -16.53 -20.65
C LEU A 48 -4.38 -17.95 -20.27
N THR A 49 -4.92 -18.97 -20.96
CA THR A 49 -4.48 -20.37 -20.80
C THR A 49 -2.99 -20.54 -21.10
N TYR A 50 -2.53 -20.00 -22.24
CA TYR A 50 -1.11 -20.06 -22.63
C TYR A 50 -0.18 -19.44 -21.57
N ASN A 51 -0.49 -18.23 -21.11
CA ASN A 51 0.33 -17.55 -20.11
C ASN A 51 0.39 -18.34 -18.80
N LEU A 52 -0.74 -18.84 -18.30
CA LEU A 52 -0.76 -19.62 -17.05
C LEU A 52 -0.01 -20.94 -17.17
N GLU A 53 -0.05 -21.61 -18.32
CA GLU A 53 0.76 -22.81 -18.58
C GLU A 53 2.25 -22.52 -18.58
N GLU A 54 2.67 -21.40 -19.20
CA GLU A 54 4.08 -20.99 -19.19
C GLU A 54 4.55 -20.65 -17.76
N TYR A 55 3.72 -19.94 -16.98
CA TYR A 55 4.05 -19.58 -15.60
C TYR A 55 4.14 -20.81 -14.70
N ALA A 56 3.20 -21.74 -14.81
CA ALA A 56 3.23 -23.00 -14.07
C ALA A 56 4.46 -23.85 -14.42
N ARG A 57 4.80 -23.93 -15.72
CA ARG A 57 5.98 -24.67 -16.19
C ARG A 57 7.27 -24.06 -15.66
N ALA A 58 7.33 -22.75 -15.53
CA ALA A 58 8.48 -22.04 -14.97
C ALA A 58 8.58 -22.17 -13.44
N GLY A 59 7.52 -22.58 -12.75
CA GLY A 59 7.52 -22.78 -11.29
C GLY A 59 6.91 -21.63 -10.50
N MET A 60 6.13 -20.74 -11.11
CA MET A 60 5.31 -19.77 -10.37
C MET A 60 4.15 -20.46 -9.65
N GLY A 61 3.77 -19.92 -8.47
CA GLY A 61 2.67 -20.42 -7.64
C GLY A 61 1.43 -19.56 -7.66
N ALA A 62 1.55 -18.26 -7.95
CA ALA A 62 0.44 -17.32 -7.92
C ALA A 62 0.58 -16.22 -8.97
N VAL A 63 -0.56 -15.68 -9.41
CA VAL A 63 -0.64 -14.44 -10.18
C VAL A 63 -1.64 -13.48 -9.55
N GLU A 64 -1.29 -12.21 -9.46
CA GLU A 64 -2.18 -11.14 -9.01
C GLU A 64 -2.67 -10.33 -10.21
N ILE A 65 -3.92 -10.49 -10.57
CA ILE A 65 -4.54 -9.71 -11.67
C ILE A 65 -4.61 -8.24 -11.26
N THR A 66 -3.86 -7.38 -11.96
CA THR A 66 -3.93 -5.94 -11.81
C THR A 66 -4.28 -5.29 -13.14
N PRO A 67 -5.56 -4.92 -13.38
CA PRO A 67 -5.96 -4.21 -14.58
C PRO A 67 -5.41 -2.79 -14.59
N ILE A 68 -4.86 -2.37 -15.72
CA ILE A 68 -4.29 -1.02 -15.93
C ILE A 68 -4.66 -0.49 -17.31
N TYR A 69 -4.22 0.73 -17.62
CA TYR A 69 -4.42 1.38 -18.93
C TYR A 69 -4.13 0.45 -20.12
N GLY A 70 -4.73 0.77 -21.28
CA GLY A 70 -4.61 -0.04 -22.49
C GLY A 70 -3.27 0.05 -23.22
N VAL A 71 -3.09 -0.86 -24.17
CA VAL A 71 -1.95 -0.86 -25.10
C VAL A 71 -2.27 0.08 -26.25
N GLN A 72 -1.36 0.97 -26.60
CA GLN A 72 -1.54 1.96 -27.66
C GLN A 72 -1.91 1.28 -29.00
N GLY A 73 -3.03 1.70 -29.56
CA GLY A 73 -3.56 1.16 -30.81
C GLY A 73 -4.32 -0.16 -30.70
N ASN A 74 -4.56 -0.64 -29.47
CA ASN A 74 -5.33 -1.85 -29.19
C ASN A 74 -6.68 -1.60 -28.51
N ASP A 75 -7.12 -0.35 -28.40
CA ASP A 75 -8.30 0.08 -27.64
C ASP A 75 -9.59 -0.68 -28.02
N ALA A 76 -9.68 -1.18 -29.26
CA ALA A 76 -10.83 -1.95 -29.73
C ALA A 76 -11.01 -3.30 -29.01
N ASN A 77 -9.97 -3.81 -28.40
CA ASN A 77 -9.96 -5.07 -27.65
C ASN A 77 -10.07 -4.87 -26.14
N ASP A 78 -10.12 -3.62 -25.67
CA ASP A 78 -10.22 -3.31 -24.26
C ASP A 78 -11.52 -3.85 -23.65
N ILE A 79 -11.43 -4.41 -22.46
CA ILE A 79 -12.58 -4.93 -21.72
C ILE A 79 -12.82 -4.04 -20.48
N GLN A 80 -14.04 -3.52 -20.36
CA GLN A 80 -14.44 -2.70 -19.23
C GLN A 80 -14.37 -3.48 -17.92
N PHE A 81 -13.66 -2.96 -16.93
CA PHE A 81 -13.47 -3.59 -15.64
C PHE A 81 -14.80 -3.92 -14.95
N LEU A 82 -14.93 -5.14 -14.44
CA LEU A 82 -16.13 -5.71 -13.81
C LEU A 82 -17.38 -5.78 -14.72
N SER A 83 -17.25 -5.58 -16.04
CA SER A 83 -18.32 -5.85 -16.98
C SER A 83 -18.63 -7.36 -17.06
N PRO A 84 -19.78 -7.79 -17.62
CA PRO A 84 -20.06 -9.21 -17.82
C PRO A 84 -18.94 -9.95 -18.54
N ARG A 85 -18.37 -9.36 -19.61
CA ARG A 85 -17.23 -9.96 -20.33
C ARG A 85 -15.98 -10.06 -19.48
N TRP A 86 -15.68 -9.04 -18.66
CA TRP A 86 -14.55 -9.08 -17.73
C TRP A 86 -14.71 -10.21 -16.70
N MET A 87 -15.92 -10.39 -16.18
CA MET A 87 -16.22 -11.47 -15.24
C MET A 87 -16.16 -12.86 -15.89
N GLU A 88 -16.46 -12.99 -17.17
CA GLU A 88 -16.29 -14.24 -17.93
C GLU A 88 -14.82 -14.63 -18.05
N VAL A 89 -13.96 -13.69 -18.46
CA VAL A 89 -12.51 -13.97 -18.56
C VAL A 89 -11.87 -14.20 -17.20
N LEU A 90 -12.32 -13.54 -16.13
CA LEU A 90 -11.89 -13.85 -14.76
C LEU A 90 -12.26 -15.29 -14.37
N LYS A 91 -13.49 -15.70 -14.66
CA LYS A 91 -13.97 -17.07 -14.37
C LYS A 91 -13.15 -18.12 -15.13
N HIS A 92 -12.83 -17.85 -16.40
CA HIS A 92 -11.92 -18.71 -17.17
C HIS A 92 -10.54 -18.77 -16.53
N THR A 93 -9.96 -17.63 -16.15
CA THR A 93 -8.66 -17.53 -15.51
C THR A 93 -8.60 -18.33 -14.21
N GLN A 94 -9.64 -18.25 -13.38
CA GLN A 94 -9.75 -19.04 -12.14
C GLN A 94 -9.82 -20.55 -12.41
N ALA A 95 -10.54 -20.96 -13.45
CA ALA A 95 -10.60 -22.37 -13.85
C ALA A 95 -9.24 -22.89 -14.33
N GLU A 96 -8.54 -22.10 -15.14
CA GLU A 96 -7.19 -22.41 -15.61
C GLU A 96 -6.15 -22.39 -14.46
N GLY A 97 -6.25 -21.44 -13.55
CA GLY A 97 -5.43 -21.40 -12.34
C GLY A 97 -5.55 -22.70 -11.54
N LYS A 98 -6.79 -23.15 -11.30
CA LYS A 98 -7.04 -24.43 -10.64
C LYS A 98 -6.47 -25.63 -11.41
N ARG A 99 -6.56 -25.61 -12.74
CA ARG A 99 -6.02 -26.68 -13.60
C ARG A 99 -4.49 -26.73 -13.57
N THR A 100 -3.84 -25.56 -13.58
CA THR A 100 -2.38 -25.44 -13.65
C THR A 100 -1.70 -25.42 -12.27
N GLY A 101 -2.48 -25.30 -11.19
CA GLY A 101 -1.95 -25.18 -9.83
C GLY A 101 -1.38 -23.80 -9.52
N ILE A 102 -1.87 -22.76 -10.23
CA ILE A 102 -1.55 -21.35 -9.97
C ILE A 102 -2.71 -20.71 -9.21
N GLU A 103 -2.42 -20.05 -8.11
CA GLU A 103 -3.37 -19.27 -7.36
C GLU A 103 -3.69 -17.95 -8.08
N ILE A 104 -4.97 -17.58 -8.07
CA ILE A 104 -5.45 -16.36 -8.74
C ILE A 104 -5.85 -15.35 -7.68
N ASP A 105 -5.00 -14.35 -7.52
CA ASP A 105 -5.22 -13.17 -6.71
C ASP A 105 -5.70 -12.00 -7.57
N MET A 106 -6.19 -10.93 -6.95
CA MET A 106 -6.71 -9.77 -7.68
C MET A 106 -6.51 -8.49 -6.87
N ASN A 107 -6.06 -7.41 -7.55
CA ASN A 107 -6.15 -6.08 -7.00
C ASN A 107 -7.62 -5.67 -6.77
N THR A 108 -7.92 -5.03 -5.64
CA THR A 108 -9.28 -4.54 -5.33
C THR A 108 -9.57 -3.23 -6.07
N GLY A 109 -9.32 -3.22 -7.38
CA GLY A 109 -9.49 -2.04 -8.24
C GLY A 109 -8.74 -2.17 -9.56
N THR A 110 -8.49 -1.03 -10.17
CA THR A 110 -7.63 -0.91 -11.35
C THR A 110 -6.55 0.11 -11.05
N GLY A 111 -5.32 -0.13 -11.45
CA GLY A 111 -4.20 0.71 -11.02
C GLY A 111 -4.22 0.92 -9.51
N TRP A 112 -3.96 2.14 -9.05
CA TRP A 112 -3.95 2.51 -7.63
C TRP A 112 -4.16 4.04 -7.41
N PRO A 113 -4.54 4.52 -6.21
CA PRO A 113 -5.18 3.81 -5.10
C PRO A 113 -6.64 3.44 -5.41
N PHE A 114 -7.35 2.81 -4.46
CA PHE A 114 -8.75 2.44 -4.63
C PHE A 114 -9.63 3.63 -5.05
N GLY A 115 -10.42 3.40 -6.08
CA GLY A 115 -11.29 4.40 -6.67
C GLY A 115 -11.95 3.89 -7.96
N GLY A 116 -12.64 4.77 -8.64
CA GLY A 116 -13.26 4.40 -9.91
C GLY A 116 -14.51 5.20 -10.26
N PRO A 117 -15.25 4.80 -11.31
CA PRO A 117 -16.36 5.57 -11.85
C PRO A 117 -17.57 5.68 -10.91
N GLU A 118 -17.72 4.74 -9.98
CA GLU A 118 -18.83 4.75 -9.01
C GLU A 118 -18.51 5.54 -7.73
N VAL A 119 -17.30 6.07 -7.60
CA VAL A 119 -16.95 6.97 -6.50
C VAL A 119 -17.51 8.35 -6.80
N SER A 120 -18.61 8.69 -6.13
CA SER A 120 -19.22 10.02 -6.23
C SER A 120 -18.28 11.09 -5.64
N ILE A 121 -18.57 12.35 -5.90
CA ILE A 121 -17.75 13.43 -5.32
C ILE A 121 -17.86 13.46 -3.79
N GLU A 122 -18.99 13.07 -3.23
CA GLU A 122 -19.21 12.95 -1.78
C GLU A 122 -18.30 11.87 -1.17
N ASP A 123 -18.17 10.73 -1.85
CA ASP A 123 -17.33 9.61 -1.41
C ASP A 123 -15.83 9.77 -1.76
N ALA A 124 -15.48 10.83 -2.51
CA ALA A 124 -14.11 11.08 -2.94
C ALA A 124 -13.19 11.55 -1.80
N ALA A 125 -11.90 11.25 -1.93
CA ALA A 125 -10.84 11.63 -1.00
C ALA A 125 -10.91 13.12 -0.63
N SER A 126 -10.93 13.39 0.67
CA SER A 126 -11.26 14.70 1.22
C SER A 126 -10.06 15.32 1.95
N LYS A 127 -10.09 16.66 2.03
CA LYS A 127 -9.10 17.45 2.78
C LYS A 127 -9.76 18.61 3.52
N ALA A 128 -9.15 19.04 4.62
CA ALA A 128 -9.55 20.25 5.33
C ALA A 128 -8.90 21.50 4.72
N ILE A 129 -9.71 22.54 4.50
CA ILE A 129 -9.22 23.86 4.14
C ILE A 129 -9.61 24.84 5.24
N PHE A 130 -8.63 25.60 5.72
CA PHE A 130 -8.82 26.64 6.72
C PHE A 130 -8.59 28.01 6.08
N GLN A 131 -9.47 28.98 6.40
CA GLN A 131 -9.34 30.38 6.03
C GLN A 131 -9.40 31.22 7.30
N THR A 132 -8.42 32.09 7.48
CA THR A 132 -8.30 32.94 8.68
C THR A 132 -8.56 34.39 8.33
N TYR A 133 -9.30 35.07 9.19
CA TYR A 133 -9.64 36.48 9.08
C TYR A 133 -9.38 37.18 10.41
N ASP A 134 -8.63 38.29 10.39
CA ASP A 134 -8.43 39.14 11.56
C ASP A 134 -9.49 40.24 11.55
N ILE A 135 -10.22 40.39 12.67
CA ILE A 135 -11.39 41.27 12.79
C ILE A 135 -11.22 42.17 14.01
N GLU A 136 -11.42 43.48 13.81
CA GLU A 136 -11.56 44.45 14.89
C GLU A 136 -13.04 44.51 15.31
N GLY A 137 -13.31 44.16 16.58
CA GLY A 137 -14.66 44.15 17.12
C GLY A 137 -15.16 45.56 17.55
N GLY A 138 -16.35 45.58 18.15
CA GLY A 138 -17.02 46.81 18.60
C GLY A 138 -18.03 47.38 17.61
N GLN A 139 -18.15 46.79 16.42
CA GLN A 139 -19.08 47.18 15.37
C GLN A 139 -19.71 45.96 14.69
N GLU A 140 -20.69 46.23 13.83
CA GLU A 140 -21.27 45.19 12.98
C GLU A 140 -20.31 44.84 11.85
N ILE A 141 -20.04 43.56 11.68
CA ILE A 141 -19.06 43.01 10.71
C ILE A 141 -19.83 42.29 9.62
N VAL A 142 -19.48 42.59 8.37
CA VAL A 142 -19.86 41.80 7.18
C VAL A 142 -18.60 41.36 6.50
N GLN A 143 -18.28 40.08 6.62
CA GLN A 143 -17.05 39.48 6.07
C GLN A 143 -17.39 38.38 5.06
N ASP A 144 -16.84 38.47 3.85
CA ASP A 144 -16.94 37.38 2.88
C ASP A 144 -16.12 36.16 3.36
N ILE A 145 -16.80 35.04 3.47
CA ILE A 145 -16.23 33.78 3.94
C ILE A 145 -16.21 32.80 2.76
N ASN A 146 -15.06 32.67 2.11
CA ASN A 146 -14.89 31.84 0.92
C ASN A 146 -13.51 31.19 0.87
N VAL A 147 -13.42 30.04 0.21
CA VAL A 147 -12.12 29.45 -0.15
C VAL A 147 -11.44 30.34 -1.21
N THR A 148 -10.20 30.76 -0.95
CA THR A 148 -9.46 31.67 -1.83
C THR A 148 -9.12 31.04 -3.19
N ASP A 149 -8.85 29.76 -3.26
CA ASP A 149 -8.63 29.03 -4.52
C ASP A 149 -9.97 28.81 -5.24
N LYS A 150 -10.19 29.63 -6.30
CA LYS A 150 -11.41 29.55 -7.14
C LYS A 150 -11.63 28.17 -7.77
N LYS A 151 -10.58 27.40 -8.05
CA LYS A 151 -10.71 26.05 -8.60
C LYS A 151 -11.16 25.04 -7.55
N GLN A 152 -10.97 25.35 -6.29
CA GLN A 152 -11.35 24.53 -5.16
C GLN A 152 -12.73 24.88 -4.59
N GLN A 153 -13.20 26.10 -4.78
CA GLN A 153 -14.51 26.58 -4.30
C GLN A 153 -15.67 25.60 -4.60
N PRO A 154 -15.85 25.09 -5.84
CA PRO A 154 -16.98 24.20 -6.17
C PRO A 154 -16.92 22.84 -5.42
N TYR A 155 -15.80 22.51 -4.83
CA TYR A 155 -15.56 21.25 -4.13
C TYR A 155 -15.43 21.42 -2.62
N SER A 156 -15.78 22.59 -2.10
CA SER A 156 -15.59 22.96 -0.70
C SER A 156 -16.93 23.34 -0.08
N VAL A 157 -17.27 22.71 1.03
CA VAL A 157 -18.49 22.97 1.80
C VAL A 157 -18.09 23.51 3.16
N LEU A 158 -18.64 24.67 3.54
CA LEU A 158 -18.39 25.26 4.86
C LEU A 158 -18.86 24.31 5.96
N SER A 159 -17.96 23.97 6.88
CA SER A 159 -18.23 23.08 8.01
C SER A 159 -18.38 23.85 9.33
N ARG A 160 -17.43 24.76 9.62
CA ARG A 160 -17.39 25.53 10.87
C ARG A 160 -16.86 26.94 10.63
N VAL A 161 -17.38 27.90 11.40
CA VAL A 161 -16.75 29.21 11.55
C VAL A 161 -16.64 29.47 13.05
N MET A 162 -15.42 29.72 13.50
CA MET A 162 -15.09 29.91 14.90
C MET A 162 -14.38 31.25 15.07
N ALA A 163 -14.70 32.01 16.11
CA ALA A 163 -14.03 33.26 16.48
C ALA A 163 -13.32 33.10 17.82
N TYR A 164 -12.09 33.62 17.92
CA TYR A 164 -11.26 33.56 19.11
C TYR A 164 -10.76 34.93 19.46
N ASP A 165 -10.87 35.31 20.74
CA ASP A 165 -10.30 36.55 21.26
C ASP A 165 -8.88 36.34 21.83
N GLU A 166 -8.23 37.43 22.22
CA GLU A 166 -6.86 37.40 22.79
C GLU A 166 -6.79 36.69 24.16
N ASN A 167 -7.92 36.43 24.81
CA ASN A 167 -8.01 35.74 26.10
C ASN A 167 -8.35 34.26 25.97
N GLY A 168 -8.42 33.74 24.73
CA GLY A 168 -8.74 32.33 24.45
C GLY A 168 -10.26 32.04 24.47
N ARG A 169 -11.13 33.04 24.54
CA ARG A 169 -12.57 32.84 24.42
C ARG A 169 -12.90 32.40 22.99
N CYS A 170 -13.68 31.33 22.86
CA CYS A 170 -14.11 30.77 21.59
C CYS A 170 -15.62 30.90 21.40
N ILE A 171 -16.05 31.32 20.20
CA ILE A 171 -17.46 31.46 19.82
C ILE A 171 -17.69 30.75 18.48
N ASN A 172 -18.71 29.88 18.42
CA ASN A 172 -19.15 29.29 17.17
C ASN A 172 -20.06 30.24 16.40
N LEU A 173 -19.60 30.66 15.23
CA LEU A 173 -20.31 31.63 14.36
C LEU A 173 -20.90 30.96 13.09
N THR A 174 -20.92 29.64 13.00
CA THR A 174 -21.37 28.92 11.79
C THR A 174 -22.79 29.33 11.38
N SER A 175 -23.70 29.53 12.34
CA SER A 175 -25.08 29.95 12.08
C SER A 175 -25.22 31.41 11.65
N HIS A 176 -24.15 32.21 11.78
CA HIS A 176 -24.12 33.63 11.39
C HIS A 176 -23.68 33.82 9.93
N VAL A 177 -23.33 32.71 9.22
CA VAL A 177 -22.96 32.77 7.81
C VAL A 177 -24.20 32.57 6.94
N ARG A 178 -24.45 33.52 6.04
CA ARG A 178 -25.51 33.45 5.04
C ARG A 178 -24.98 33.85 3.68
N LYS A 179 -25.20 33.00 2.66
CA LYS A 179 -24.74 33.26 1.28
C LYS A 179 -23.24 33.63 1.24
N ASP A 180 -22.41 32.85 1.94
CA ASP A 180 -20.95 33.02 2.05
C ASP A 180 -20.54 34.37 2.71
N LYS A 181 -21.42 35.00 3.48
CA LYS A 181 -21.10 36.17 4.26
C LYS A 181 -21.34 35.90 5.74
N LEU A 182 -20.35 36.21 6.55
CA LEU A 182 -20.48 36.28 8.00
C LEU A 182 -21.05 37.63 8.40
N GLU A 183 -22.20 37.62 9.02
CA GLU A 183 -22.85 38.81 9.62
C GLU A 183 -22.79 38.66 11.14
N TRP A 184 -21.98 39.46 11.80
CA TRP A 184 -21.73 39.30 13.22
C TRP A 184 -21.47 40.66 13.91
N LYS A 185 -22.15 40.90 15.04
CA LYS A 185 -21.83 41.99 15.93
C LYS A 185 -20.75 41.56 16.90
N ALA A 186 -19.49 41.78 16.50
CA ALA A 186 -18.33 41.37 17.27
C ALA A 186 -18.21 42.18 18.56
N PRO A 187 -18.01 41.58 19.74
CA PRO A 187 -17.61 42.30 20.95
C PRO A 187 -16.35 43.13 20.71
N ALA A 188 -16.14 44.20 21.53
CA ALA A 188 -14.94 45.04 21.42
C ALA A 188 -13.66 44.19 21.64
N GLY A 189 -12.59 44.53 20.92
CA GLY A 189 -11.30 43.81 20.96
C GLY A 189 -10.96 43.17 19.63
N LYS A 190 -9.83 42.48 19.60
CA LYS A 190 -9.32 41.75 18.40
C LYS A 190 -9.83 40.34 18.38
N TRP A 191 -10.27 39.90 17.22
CA TRP A 191 -10.79 38.57 17.00
C TRP A 191 -10.11 37.91 15.81
N LYS A 192 -9.69 36.65 15.97
CA LYS A 192 -9.28 35.78 14.88
C LYS A 192 -10.45 34.87 14.50
N VAL A 193 -10.99 35.03 13.29
CA VAL A 193 -12.07 34.17 12.78
C VAL A 193 -11.44 33.12 11.87
N ILE A 194 -11.76 31.85 12.10
CA ILE A 194 -11.26 30.72 11.31
C ILE A 194 -12.45 29.96 10.75
N ALA A 195 -12.51 29.88 9.41
CA ALA A 195 -13.49 29.09 8.68
C ALA A 195 -12.87 27.78 8.22
N LEU A 196 -13.50 26.66 8.54
CA LEU A 196 -13.14 25.31 8.11
C LEU A 196 -14.10 24.86 7.00
N TYR A 197 -13.52 24.36 5.92
CA TYR A 197 -14.25 23.75 4.82
C TYR A 197 -13.89 22.28 4.68
N ASN A 198 -14.91 21.42 4.54
CA ASN A 198 -14.77 20.07 4.01
C ASN A 198 -14.57 20.19 2.51
N SER A 199 -13.43 19.77 2.00
CA SER A 199 -13.06 19.91 0.60
C SER A 199 -12.60 18.59 0.00
N LYS A 200 -12.40 18.54 -1.32
CA LYS A 200 -12.01 17.32 -2.03
C LYS A 200 -10.60 17.45 -2.61
N THR A 201 -9.82 16.36 -2.57
CA THR A 201 -8.50 16.34 -3.20
C THR A 201 -8.60 16.34 -4.73
N ARG A 202 -9.68 15.84 -5.27
CA ARG A 202 -9.96 15.61 -6.70
C ARG A 202 -8.97 14.66 -7.39
N GLN A 203 -8.22 13.91 -6.61
CA GLN A 203 -7.31 12.90 -7.13
C GLN A 203 -8.09 11.85 -7.89
N LYS A 204 -7.54 11.44 -9.03
CA LYS A 204 -8.04 10.33 -9.84
C LYS A 204 -7.17 9.10 -9.64
N VAL A 205 -7.76 7.94 -9.87
CA VAL A 205 -7.04 6.66 -9.90
C VAL A 205 -5.89 6.75 -10.90
N LYS A 206 -4.70 6.34 -10.46
CA LYS A 206 -3.52 6.26 -11.32
C LYS A 206 -3.55 4.97 -12.13
N ARG A 207 -3.12 5.04 -13.37
CA ARG A 207 -3.00 3.87 -14.24
C ARG A 207 -4.30 3.07 -14.40
N ALA A 208 -5.45 3.71 -14.22
CA ALA A 208 -6.75 3.05 -14.32
C ALA A 208 -6.93 2.30 -15.64
N ALA A 209 -7.54 1.12 -15.56
CA ALA A 209 -8.01 0.39 -16.74
C ALA A 209 -9.33 0.97 -17.24
N PRO A 210 -9.75 0.67 -18.49
CA PRO A 210 -11.08 0.96 -18.98
C PRO A 210 -12.16 0.47 -18.01
N GLY A 211 -13.08 1.35 -17.63
CA GLY A 211 -14.12 1.08 -16.60
C GLY A 211 -13.62 1.15 -15.15
N GLY A 212 -12.38 1.59 -14.94
CA GLY A 212 -11.81 1.86 -13.62
C GLY A 212 -11.49 3.32 -13.35
N GLU A 213 -11.67 4.20 -14.35
CA GLU A 213 -11.37 5.63 -14.22
C GLU A 213 -12.37 6.31 -13.29
N GLY A 214 -11.87 7.17 -12.43
CA GLY A 214 -12.74 7.90 -11.50
C GLY A 214 -11.96 8.56 -10.37
N TYR A 215 -12.69 9.05 -9.39
CA TYR A 215 -12.10 9.61 -8.19
C TYR A 215 -11.51 8.52 -7.29
N VAL A 216 -10.41 8.85 -6.62
CA VAL A 216 -9.93 8.06 -5.48
C VAL A 216 -10.93 8.21 -4.34
N MET A 217 -11.31 7.09 -3.71
CA MET A 217 -12.28 7.11 -2.61
C MET A 217 -11.68 7.70 -1.34
N ASN A 218 -12.55 8.16 -0.42
CA ASN A 218 -12.13 8.60 0.91
C ASN A 218 -11.88 7.40 1.83
N HIS A 219 -10.63 7.04 2.02
CA HIS A 219 -10.20 5.93 2.88
C HIS A 219 -10.49 6.18 4.38
N LEU A 220 -10.72 7.43 4.78
CA LEU A 220 -11.08 7.76 6.17
C LEU A 220 -12.59 7.65 6.44
N SER A 221 -13.42 7.49 5.38
CA SER A 221 -14.87 7.40 5.47
C SER A 221 -15.36 5.96 5.41
N LYS A 222 -15.95 5.50 6.50
CA LYS A 222 -16.56 4.16 6.58
C LYS A 222 -17.63 3.94 5.49
N THR A 223 -18.39 4.98 5.19
CA THR A 223 -19.45 4.94 4.16
C THR A 223 -18.87 4.84 2.76
N ALA A 224 -17.85 5.65 2.44
CA ALA A 224 -17.20 5.63 1.13
C ALA A 224 -16.58 4.24 0.85
N VAL A 225 -15.87 3.66 1.82
CA VAL A 225 -15.31 2.31 1.69
C VAL A 225 -16.41 1.25 1.47
N LYS A 226 -17.50 1.31 2.24
CA LYS A 226 -18.64 0.40 2.04
C LYS A 226 -19.26 0.53 0.65
N ASN A 227 -19.47 1.76 0.17
CA ASN A 227 -20.04 2.02 -1.14
C ASN A 227 -19.12 1.47 -2.25
N TYR A 228 -17.81 1.71 -2.12
CA TYR A 228 -16.81 1.20 -3.04
C TYR A 228 -16.83 -0.34 -3.15
N LEU A 229 -16.80 -1.04 -2.02
CA LEU A 229 -16.79 -2.51 -1.99
C LEU A 229 -18.08 -3.12 -2.53
N SER A 230 -19.21 -2.42 -2.42
CA SER A 230 -20.50 -2.88 -2.94
C SER A 230 -20.51 -3.10 -4.47
N ARG A 231 -19.61 -2.43 -5.20
CA ARG A 231 -19.42 -2.63 -6.65
C ARG A 231 -18.97 -4.06 -6.95
N PHE A 232 -18.01 -4.56 -6.18
CA PHE A 232 -17.52 -5.93 -6.30
C PHE A 232 -18.61 -6.93 -5.95
N ASP A 233 -19.34 -6.72 -4.85
CA ASP A 233 -20.45 -7.59 -4.47
C ASP A 233 -21.47 -7.73 -5.61
N ARG A 234 -21.84 -6.64 -6.27
CA ARG A 234 -22.76 -6.67 -7.41
C ARG A 234 -22.20 -7.47 -8.60
N ALA A 235 -20.93 -7.23 -8.98
CA ALA A 235 -20.30 -7.90 -10.10
C ALA A 235 -20.17 -9.41 -9.90
N PHE A 236 -19.61 -9.82 -8.76
CA PHE A 236 -19.41 -11.23 -8.43
C PHE A 236 -20.73 -11.98 -8.27
N LYS A 237 -21.72 -11.37 -7.60
CA LYS A 237 -23.05 -11.97 -7.44
C LYS A 237 -23.80 -12.13 -8.75
N SER A 238 -23.79 -11.10 -9.62
CA SER A 238 -24.52 -11.15 -10.88
C SER A 238 -23.94 -12.15 -11.87
N SER A 239 -22.60 -12.27 -11.92
CA SER A 239 -21.89 -13.20 -12.80
C SER A 239 -21.79 -14.62 -12.24
N LYS A 240 -22.10 -14.82 -10.95
CA LYS A 240 -21.86 -16.09 -10.24
C LYS A 240 -20.40 -16.55 -10.37
N THR A 241 -19.47 -15.62 -10.33
CA THR A 241 -18.02 -15.86 -10.32
C THR A 241 -17.56 -15.99 -8.87
N SER A 242 -16.65 -16.92 -8.57
CA SER A 242 -16.03 -17.05 -7.25
C SER A 242 -15.16 -15.84 -6.97
N TYR A 243 -15.08 -15.42 -5.71
CA TYR A 243 -14.09 -14.43 -5.30
C TYR A 243 -12.67 -15.00 -5.46
N PRO A 244 -11.64 -14.16 -5.69
CA PRO A 244 -10.24 -14.60 -5.74
C PRO A 244 -9.79 -15.13 -4.38
N HIS A 245 -8.67 -15.85 -4.34
CA HIS A 245 -8.11 -16.29 -3.07
C HIS A 245 -7.68 -15.09 -2.22
N THR A 246 -6.90 -14.19 -2.80
CA THR A 246 -6.42 -12.99 -2.12
C THR A 246 -6.86 -11.73 -2.85
N PHE A 247 -7.36 -10.76 -2.09
CA PHE A 247 -7.49 -9.38 -2.56
C PHE A 247 -6.26 -8.56 -2.18
N PHE A 248 -5.76 -7.78 -3.13
CA PHE A 248 -4.59 -6.93 -2.96
C PHE A 248 -4.95 -5.45 -2.87
N ASN A 249 -4.17 -4.70 -2.10
CA ASN A 249 -4.11 -3.24 -2.07
C ASN A 249 -2.66 -2.78 -2.21
N ASP A 250 -2.42 -1.94 -3.21
CA ASP A 250 -1.14 -1.30 -3.51
C ASP A 250 -0.77 -0.21 -2.50
N SER A 251 0.42 0.39 -2.62
CA SER A 251 0.92 1.46 -1.77
C SER A 251 -0.09 2.60 -1.63
N TYR A 252 -0.12 3.18 -0.42
CA TYR A 252 -1.05 4.27 -0.12
C TYR A 252 -0.57 5.57 -0.76
N GLU A 253 -1.11 5.87 -1.92
CA GLU A 253 -0.78 7.07 -2.67
C GLU A 253 -1.95 8.06 -2.75
N VAL A 254 -2.66 8.25 -1.64
CA VAL A 254 -3.78 9.20 -1.53
C VAL A 254 -3.25 10.54 -1.02
N TYR A 255 -2.96 11.43 -1.95
CA TYR A 255 -2.27 12.68 -1.63
C TYR A 255 -3.19 13.72 -1.03
N GLN A 256 -2.71 14.41 0.02
CA GLN A 256 -3.41 15.47 0.75
C GLN A 256 -4.75 15.07 1.35
N ALA A 257 -5.07 13.79 1.43
CA ALA A 257 -6.30 13.30 2.05
C ALA A 257 -6.11 13.23 3.56
N ASP A 258 -6.61 14.22 4.25
CA ASP A 258 -6.45 14.41 5.69
C ASP A 258 -7.78 14.61 6.44
N TRP A 259 -8.93 14.35 5.75
CA TRP A 259 -10.23 14.71 6.29
C TRP A 259 -11.36 13.76 5.89
N THR A 260 -12.42 13.74 6.73
CA THR A 260 -13.73 13.17 6.42
C THR A 260 -14.82 14.08 6.99
N GLU A 261 -16.06 13.96 6.51
CA GLU A 261 -17.15 14.88 6.92
C GLU A 261 -17.41 14.88 8.42
N ASP A 262 -17.32 13.73 9.06
CA ASP A 262 -17.51 13.53 10.50
C ASP A 262 -16.22 13.66 11.34
N PHE A 263 -15.15 14.22 10.77
CA PHE A 263 -13.82 14.24 11.41
C PHE A 263 -13.84 14.93 12.79
N LEU A 264 -14.51 16.07 12.93
CA LEU A 264 -14.58 16.78 14.22
C LEU A 264 -15.25 15.93 15.31
N ASP A 265 -16.33 15.22 14.97
CA ASP A 265 -17.02 14.33 15.90
C ASP A 265 -16.15 13.09 16.23
N GLN A 266 -15.43 12.55 15.26
CA GLN A 266 -14.47 11.45 15.45
C GLN A 266 -13.34 11.89 16.38
N PHE A 267 -12.76 13.06 16.12
CA PHE A 267 -11.69 13.62 16.94
C PHE A 267 -12.17 13.83 18.40
N ALA A 268 -13.28 14.53 18.59
CA ALA A 268 -13.81 14.81 19.92
C ALA A 268 -14.08 13.52 20.72
N ARG A 269 -14.66 12.51 20.08
CA ARG A 269 -14.95 11.22 20.71
C ARG A 269 -13.68 10.45 21.10
N ARG A 270 -12.63 10.52 20.29
CA ARG A 270 -11.39 9.75 20.47
C ARG A 270 -10.40 10.47 21.39
N ARG A 271 -10.30 11.79 21.27
CA ARG A 271 -9.31 12.60 22.02
C ARG A 271 -9.87 13.26 23.27
N GLY A 272 -11.20 13.30 23.44
CA GLY A 272 -11.87 13.80 24.64
C GLY A 272 -12.04 15.31 24.68
N TYR A 273 -11.71 16.03 23.61
CA TYR A 273 -11.91 17.47 23.46
C TYR A 273 -12.23 17.82 22.01
N LYS A 274 -12.69 19.06 21.77
CA LYS A 274 -13.11 19.49 20.43
C LYS A 274 -11.99 20.22 19.71
N LEU A 275 -11.59 19.73 18.55
CA LEU A 275 -10.55 20.35 17.74
C LEU A 275 -10.88 21.79 17.36
N GLU A 276 -12.17 22.08 17.09
CA GLU A 276 -12.63 23.42 16.71
C GLU A 276 -12.49 24.45 17.84
N GLU A 277 -12.31 24.06 19.07
CA GLU A 277 -12.02 24.99 20.17
C GLU A 277 -10.53 25.41 20.19
N HIS A 278 -9.69 24.76 19.41
CA HIS A 278 -8.21 24.90 19.36
C HIS A 278 -7.66 25.15 17.95
N PHE A 279 -8.43 25.68 17.02
CA PHE A 279 -7.93 25.96 15.67
C PHE A 279 -6.74 26.92 15.63
N PRO A 280 -6.65 27.99 16.46
CA PRO A 280 -5.46 28.84 16.46
C PRO A 280 -4.18 28.08 16.77
N GLU A 281 -4.19 27.24 17.79
CA GLU A 281 -3.04 26.43 18.20
C GLU A 281 -2.75 25.32 17.18
N PHE A 282 -3.79 24.69 16.62
CA PHE A 282 -3.67 23.67 15.57
C PHE A 282 -3.00 24.18 14.29
N LEU A 283 -3.23 25.47 13.95
CA LEU A 283 -2.69 26.13 12.77
C LEU A 283 -1.39 26.91 13.04
N ASP A 284 -0.89 26.93 14.27
CA ASP A 284 0.31 27.68 14.63
C ASP A 284 1.58 27.01 14.08
N GLU A 285 2.13 27.59 13.01
CA GLU A 285 3.34 27.11 12.34
C GLU A 285 4.62 27.25 13.20
N SER A 286 4.59 28.08 14.26
CA SER A 286 5.70 28.19 15.21
C SER A 286 5.84 26.94 16.09
N ARG A 287 4.78 26.11 16.14
CA ARG A 287 4.74 24.81 16.78
C ARG A 287 5.15 24.81 18.27
N PRO A 288 4.53 25.65 19.10
CA PRO A 288 4.70 25.50 20.55
C PRO A 288 4.22 24.13 21.02
N GLU A 289 4.55 23.74 22.23
CA GLU A 289 4.22 22.40 22.76
C GLU A 289 2.73 22.06 22.63
N VAL A 290 1.84 23.00 22.91
CA VAL A 290 0.38 22.80 22.77
C VAL A 290 -0.02 22.49 21.32
N SER A 291 0.52 23.23 20.36
CA SER A 291 0.29 22.98 18.92
C SER A 291 0.76 21.57 18.52
N ARG A 292 1.96 21.17 18.94
CA ARG A 292 2.51 19.85 18.61
C ARG A 292 1.65 18.72 19.18
N ARG A 293 1.14 18.85 20.40
CA ARG A 293 0.23 17.87 21.01
C ARG A 293 -1.08 17.76 20.23
N ILE A 294 -1.70 18.88 19.86
CA ILE A 294 -2.95 18.88 19.07
C ILE A 294 -2.73 18.27 17.70
N VAL A 295 -1.60 18.56 17.03
CA VAL A 295 -1.25 17.96 15.74
C VAL A 295 -0.97 16.47 15.88
N SER A 296 -0.36 16.02 16.98
CA SER A 296 -0.18 14.59 17.28
C SER A 296 -1.53 13.87 17.42
N ASP A 297 -2.46 14.43 18.20
CA ASP A 297 -3.83 13.91 18.37
C ASP A 297 -4.61 13.86 17.05
N TYR A 298 -4.41 14.87 16.19
CA TYR A 298 -4.98 14.90 14.84
C TYR A 298 -4.44 13.75 13.97
N ARG A 299 -3.12 13.53 13.97
CA ARG A 299 -2.47 12.45 13.23
C ARG A 299 -2.88 11.07 13.73
N GLU A 300 -2.97 10.91 15.03
CA GLU A 300 -3.46 9.68 15.64
C GLU A 300 -4.93 9.41 15.25
N THR A 301 -5.76 10.45 15.19
CA THR A 301 -7.15 10.31 14.73
C THR A 301 -7.22 9.85 13.28
N ILE A 302 -6.39 10.38 12.39
CA ILE A 302 -6.29 9.93 10.99
C ILE A 302 -5.84 8.47 10.94
N SER A 303 -4.84 8.09 11.73
CA SER A 303 -4.35 6.71 11.83
C SER A 303 -5.46 5.74 12.25
N ASP A 304 -6.20 6.08 13.29
CA ASP A 304 -7.33 5.28 13.76
C ASP A 304 -8.40 5.10 12.70
N LEU A 305 -8.75 6.20 12.01
CA LEU A 305 -9.77 6.17 10.96
C LEU A 305 -9.34 5.32 9.77
N LEU A 306 -8.08 5.43 9.35
CA LEU A 306 -7.54 4.60 8.26
C LEU A 306 -7.55 3.12 8.63
N LEU A 307 -7.11 2.80 9.84
CA LEU A 307 -7.09 1.43 10.35
C LEU A 307 -8.50 0.83 10.43
N GLU A 308 -9.45 1.55 11.04
CA GLU A 308 -10.78 1.01 11.33
C GLU A 308 -11.72 1.07 10.13
N ASN A 309 -11.76 2.21 9.44
CA ASN A 309 -12.73 2.47 8.38
C ASN A 309 -12.31 1.91 7.03
N PHE A 310 -11.00 1.77 6.79
CA PHE A 310 -10.49 1.19 5.55
C PHE A 310 -9.93 -0.21 5.77
N THR A 311 -8.79 -0.35 6.46
CA THR A 311 -8.03 -1.60 6.47
C THR A 311 -8.82 -2.74 7.07
N ARG A 312 -9.38 -2.57 8.27
CA ARG A 312 -10.19 -3.61 8.92
C ARG A 312 -11.49 -3.87 8.17
N GLN A 313 -12.19 -2.82 7.74
CA GLN A 313 -13.46 -2.97 7.01
C GLN A 313 -13.27 -3.72 5.69
N TRP A 314 -12.19 -3.45 4.96
CA TRP A 314 -11.84 -4.17 3.73
C TRP A 314 -11.46 -5.63 4.01
N THR A 315 -10.64 -5.88 5.03
CA THR A 315 -10.26 -7.24 5.45
C THR A 315 -11.50 -8.05 5.90
N ASP A 316 -12.37 -7.47 6.72
CA ASP A 316 -13.62 -8.12 7.15
C ASP A 316 -14.54 -8.43 5.96
N TRP A 317 -14.61 -7.52 4.98
CA TRP A 317 -15.35 -7.75 3.74
C TRP A 317 -14.76 -8.91 2.92
N ALA A 318 -13.46 -8.98 2.79
CA ALA A 318 -12.78 -10.07 2.09
C ALA A 318 -13.05 -11.42 2.78
N HIS A 319 -12.87 -11.48 4.11
CA HIS A 319 -13.14 -12.68 4.92
C HIS A 319 -14.59 -13.16 4.79
N LYS A 320 -15.56 -12.23 4.81
CA LYS A 320 -16.99 -12.55 4.61
C LYS A 320 -17.24 -13.22 3.25
N ASN A 321 -16.42 -12.94 2.26
CA ASN A 321 -16.51 -13.49 0.92
C ASN A 321 -15.59 -14.71 0.70
N GLY A 322 -14.91 -15.20 1.75
CA GLY A 322 -14.03 -16.37 1.69
C GLY A 322 -12.65 -16.10 1.11
N SER A 323 -12.27 -14.82 1.02
CA SER A 323 -10.95 -14.36 0.56
C SER A 323 -10.11 -13.87 1.73
N ILE A 324 -8.80 -13.77 1.53
CA ILE A 324 -7.86 -13.09 2.44
C ILE A 324 -7.35 -11.78 1.82
N THR A 325 -6.57 -11.01 2.59
CA THR A 325 -6.06 -9.72 2.15
C THR A 325 -4.54 -9.66 2.18
N ARG A 326 -3.95 -9.04 1.14
CA ARG A 326 -2.54 -8.66 1.05
C ARG A 326 -2.45 -7.15 0.84
N ASN A 327 -1.67 -6.44 1.66
CA ASN A 327 -1.70 -4.98 1.71
C ASN A 327 -0.32 -4.36 1.85
N GLN A 328 -0.09 -3.34 1.03
CA GLN A 328 0.98 -2.37 1.21
C GLN A 328 0.46 -1.18 2.04
N ALA A 329 1.01 -0.99 3.23
CA ALA A 329 0.59 0.08 4.13
C ALA A 329 1.48 1.33 4.03
N HIS A 330 2.67 1.20 3.45
CA HIS A 330 3.60 2.33 3.29
C HIS A 330 2.98 3.44 2.42
N GLY A 331 3.43 4.65 2.63
CA GLY A 331 2.80 5.84 2.07
C GLY A 331 1.61 6.35 2.88
N SER A 332 1.06 5.59 3.81
CA SER A 332 -0.10 6.00 4.60
C SER A 332 0.28 6.94 5.75
N PRO A 333 -0.69 7.77 6.22
CA PRO A 333 -0.49 8.65 7.37
C PRO A 333 -0.78 7.95 8.71
N ALA A 334 -0.68 6.63 8.76
CA ALA A 334 -1.02 5.84 9.93
C ALA A 334 0.19 5.19 10.59
N ASN A 335 0.01 4.63 11.79
CA ASN A 335 0.97 3.70 12.37
C ASN A 335 1.06 2.46 11.47
N LEU A 336 2.17 2.32 10.75
CA LEU A 336 2.35 1.24 9.77
C LEU A 336 2.27 -0.14 10.39
N ILE A 337 2.77 -0.32 11.63
CA ILE A 337 2.73 -1.62 12.31
C ILE A 337 1.28 -2.07 12.51
N ASP A 338 0.40 -1.16 12.94
CA ASP A 338 -1.01 -1.48 13.18
C ASP A 338 -1.75 -1.79 11.89
N VAL A 339 -1.50 -1.02 10.83
CA VAL A 339 -2.14 -1.22 9.51
C VAL A 339 -1.67 -2.52 8.86
N TYR A 340 -0.37 -2.83 8.91
CA TYR A 340 0.16 -4.10 8.44
C TYR A 340 -0.37 -5.30 9.26
N ALA A 341 -0.47 -5.16 10.59
CA ALA A 341 -0.97 -6.24 11.43
C ALA A 341 -2.47 -6.55 11.22
N ALA A 342 -3.23 -5.61 10.66
CA ALA A 342 -4.67 -5.73 10.47
C ALA A 342 -5.07 -6.54 9.22
N VAL A 343 -4.15 -6.92 8.35
CA VAL A 343 -4.38 -7.73 7.15
C VAL A 343 -3.80 -9.13 7.30
N ASP A 344 -4.12 -10.05 6.41
CA ASP A 344 -3.63 -11.42 6.49
C ASP A 344 -2.17 -11.52 6.08
N ILE A 345 -1.79 -10.84 5.01
CA ILE A 345 -0.43 -10.83 4.47
C ILE A 345 0.07 -9.38 4.37
N PRO A 346 0.87 -8.91 5.34
CA PRO A 346 1.61 -7.64 5.19
C PRO A 346 2.55 -7.71 3.99
N GLU A 347 2.52 -6.68 3.14
CA GLU A 347 3.42 -6.58 1.98
C GLU A 347 4.21 -5.28 2.00
N CYS A 348 5.53 -5.37 1.91
CA CYS A 348 6.41 -4.22 1.67
C CYS A 348 6.74 -4.06 0.19
N GLU A 349 7.49 -3.02 -0.17
CA GLU A 349 7.95 -2.75 -1.52
C GLU A 349 9.46 -2.61 -1.54
N GLY A 350 10.12 -3.29 -2.48
CA GLY A 350 11.52 -3.09 -2.84
C GLY A 350 11.63 -2.17 -4.04
N PHE A 351 11.55 -0.86 -3.84
CA PHE A 351 11.61 0.13 -4.90
C PHE A 351 13.05 0.44 -5.30
N GLY A 352 13.32 0.41 -6.61
CA GLY A 352 14.62 0.71 -7.17
C GLY A 352 15.66 -0.41 -7.04
N LEU A 353 16.77 -0.24 -7.73
CA LEU A 353 17.88 -1.19 -7.78
C LEU A 353 18.89 -0.90 -6.65
N SER A 354 19.07 -1.83 -5.72
CA SER A 354 20.00 -1.67 -4.60
C SER A 354 21.46 -1.75 -5.03
N GLN A 355 22.34 -1.05 -4.31
CA GLN A 355 23.79 -1.07 -4.54
C GLN A 355 24.47 -2.05 -3.58
N PHE A 356 24.87 -3.20 -4.08
CA PHE A 356 25.51 -4.26 -3.28
C PHE A 356 27.04 -4.24 -3.30
N HIS A 357 27.68 -3.34 -4.03
CA HIS A 357 29.15 -3.30 -4.22
C HIS A 357 29.74 -4.62 -4.75
N ILE A 358 28.96 -5.42 -5.45
CA ILE A 358 29.40 -6.64 -6.10
C ILE A 358 29.98 -6.30 -7.46
N LYS A 359 31.22 -6.72 -7.71
CA LYS A 359 31.91 -6.47 -8.99
C LYS A 359 31.13 -7.11 -10.14
N GLY A 360 30.84 -6.30 -11.17
CA GLY A 360 30.17 -6.75 -12.40
C GLY A 360 28.66 -6.62 -12.40
N LEU A 361 28.03 -6.27 -11.27
CA LEU A 361 26.63 -5.91 -11.27
C LEU A 361 26.42 -4.50 -11.87
N ARG A 362 25.31 -4.35 -12.59
CA ARG A 362 24.88 -3.06 -13.12
C ARG A 362 24.65 -2.08 -11.99
N GLN A 363 25.14 -0.86 -12.17
CA GLN A 363 24.77 0.29 -11.36
C GLN A 363 23.90 1.21 -12.22
N ASP A 364 22.75 1.59 -11.70
CA ASP A 364 21.85 2.50 -12.39
C ASP A 364 22.07 3.92 -11.89
N SER A 365 22.31 4.87 -12.80
CA SER A 365 22.52 6.28 -12.45
C SER A 365 21.26 6.95 -11.87
N LEU A 366 20.09 6.37 -12.10
CA LEU A 366 18.82 6.84 -11.55
C LEU A 366 18.50 6.21 -10.19
N THR A 367 19.23 5.17 -9.79
CA THR A 367 19.08 4.55 -8.47
C THR A 367 19.54 5.51 -7.39
N LYS A 368 18.64 5.91 -6.52
CA LYS A 368 18.99 6.71 -5.35
C LYS A 368 19.61 5.82 -4.30
N LYS A 369 20.62 6.33 -3.63
CA LYS A 369 21.15 5.67 -2.44
C LYS A 369 20.00 5.51 -1.43
N ASN A 370 19.67 4.29 -1.06
CA ASN A 370 18.58 3.89 -0.15
C ASN A 370 17.19 3.72 -0.81
N ASP A 371 17.09 3.46 -2.11
CA ASP A 371 15.79 3.12 -2.73
C ASP A 371 15.16 1.87 -2.10
N SER A 372 15.98 0.90 -1.67
CA SER A 372 15.52 -0.23 -0.84
C SER A 372 15.99 -0.04 0.61
N ASP A 373 15.26 0.77 1.36
CA ASP A 373 15.56 0.99 2.78
C ASP A 373 15.14 -0.21 3.60
N LEU A 374 16.09 -0.80 4.31
CA LEU A 374 15.87 -1.98 5.15
C LEU A 374 14.77 -1.76 6.20
N SER A 375 14.63 -0.54 6.74
CA SER A 375 13.60 -0.23 7.73
C SER A 375 12.20 -0.36 7.13
N MET A 376 12.01 0.10 5.90
CA MET A 376 10.72 -0.02 5.18
C MET A 376 10.37 -1.48 4.90
N LEU A 377 11.35 -2.30 4.48
CA LEU A 377 11.15 -3.73 4.29
C LEU A 377 10.75 -4.42 5.60
N LYS A 378 11.34 -3.99 6.72
CA LYS A 378 11.08 -4.60 8.03
C LYS A 378 9.76 -4.18 8.69
N TYR A 379 9.09 -3.11 8.28
CA TYR A 379 7.78 -2.77 8.84
C TYR A 379 6.77 -3.91 8.64
N ALA A 380 6.67 -4.44 7.41
CA ALA A 380 5.76 -5.54 7.10
C ALA A 380 6.11 -6.82 7.86
N SER A 381 7.40 -7.24 7.84
CA SER A 381 7.83 -8.45 8.55
C SER A 381 7.73 -8.31 10.07
N SER A 382 8.02 -7.14 10.64
CA SER A 382 7.87 -6.89 12.08
C SER A 382 6.40 -6.99 12.50
N ALA A 383 5.49 -6.38 11.74
CA ALA A 383 4.06 -6.47 12.00
C ALA A 383 3.55 -7.92 11.89
N ALA A 384 3.98 -8.66 10.86
CA ALA A 384 3.65 -10.07 10.71
C ALA A 384 4.12 -10.92 11.89
N HIS A 385 5.37 -10.73 12.33
CA HIS A 385 5.95 -11.46 13.44
C HIS A 385 5.23 -11.20 14.77
N ILE A 386 4.96 -9.92 15.08
CA ILE A 386 4.25 -9.52 16.31
C ILE A 386 2.80 -10.05 16.30
N ALA A 387 2.13 -9.99 15.15
CA ALA A 387 0.74 -10.44 14.99
C ALA A 387 0.61 -11.96 14.77
N GLY A 388 1.71 -12.72 14.71
CA GLY A 388 1.70 -14.16 14.48
C GLY A 388 1.24 -14.56 13.09
N LYS A 389 1.44 -13.71 12.07
CA LYS A 389 1.09 -13.99 10.68
C LYS A 389 2.13 -14.93 10.05
N PRO A 390 1.71 -15.93 9.25
CA PRO A 390 2.65 -16.88 8.65
C PRO A 390 3.43 -16.30 7.47
N TYR A 391 2.87 -15.32 6.78
CA TYR A 391 3.45 -14.77 5.56
C TYR A 391 3.75 -13.28 5.67
N THR A 392 4.88 -12.90 5.09
CA THR A 392 5.23 -11.52 4.77
C THR A 392 5.59 -11.46 3.30
N SER A 393 4.88 -10.64 2.55
CA SER A 393 5.07 -10.48 1.11
C SER A 393 5.90 -9.25 0.79
N THR A 394 6.38 -9.20 -0.45
CA THR A 394 7.02 -8.01 -1.03
C THR A 394 6.70 -7.87 -2.50
N GLU A 395 6.46 -6.62 -2.90
CA GLU A 395 6.58 -6.21 -4.28
C GLU A 395 8.08 -6.13 -4.62
N THR A 396 8.54 -6.98 -5.53
CA THR A 396 9.96 -7.18 -5.79
C THR A 396 10.32 -6.82 -7.24
N PHE A 397 11.40 -6.07 -7.43
CA PHE A 397 11.89 -5.61 -8.74
C PHE A 397 11.04 -4.51 -9.38
N THR A 398 10.55 -3.56 -8.61
CA THR A 398 9.91 -2.33 -9.08
C THR A 398 10.99 -1.38 -9.64
N TRP A 399 11.52 -1.72 -10.80
CA TRP A 399 12.68 -1.05 -11.40
C TRP A 399 12.29 -0.22 -12.61
N LEU A 400 12.36 1.10 -12.48
CA LEU A 400 11.88 2.06 -13.48
C LEU A 400 12.71 2.09 -14.77
N THR A 401 13.98 1.67 -14.74
CA THR A 401 14.91 1.82 -15.86
C THR A 401 15.42 0.48 -16.40
N GLU A 402 14.66 -0.55 -16.15
CA GLU A 402 15.07 -1.91 -16.44
C GLU A 402 15.22 -2.16 -17.95
N HIS A 403 14.18 -1.99 -18.75
CA HIS A 403 14.18 -2.09 -20.22
C HIS A 403 14.96 -3.31 -20.79
N PHE A 404 14.70 -4.52 -20.26
CA PHE A 404 15.38 -5.77 -20.67
C PHE A 404 16.91 -5.78 -20.46
N ARG A 405 17.43 -4.98 -19.53
CA ARG A 405 18.88 -4.93 -19.21
C ARG A 405 19.25 -5.76 -17.98
N THR A 406 18.29 -6.47 -17.40
CA THR A 406 18.48 -7.24 -16.18
C THR A 406 18.89 -8.67 -16.50
N SER A 407 19.84 -9.19 -15.74
CA SER A 407 20.17 -10.62 -15.66
C SER A 407 19.67 -11.20 -14.34
N LEU A 408 19.48 -12.52 -14.25
CA LEU A 408 19.10 -13.18 -13.00
C LEU A 408 20.16 -12.99 -11.90
N SER A 409 21.44 -12.83 -12.26
CA SER A 409 22.50 -12.47 -11.30
C SER A 409 22.32 -11.08 -10.69
N GLN A 410 21.63 -10.16 -11.37
CA GLN A 410 21.25 -8.87 -10.85
C GLN A 410 20.05 -8.95 -9.90
N CYS A 411 19.09 -9.84 -10.19
CA CYS A 411 17.91 -10.06 -9.36
C CYS A 411 18.26 -10.70 -8.02
N LYS A 412 19.21 -11.63 -8.01
CA LYS A 412 19.47 -12.46 -6.83
C LYS A 412 19.86 -11.68 -5.58
N PRO A 413 20.79 -10.71 -5.57
CA PRO A 413 21.13 -9.96 -4.37
C PRO A 413 19.97 -9.15 -3.78
N ASP A 414 19.12 -8.53 -4.63
CA ASP A 414 17.94 -7.81 -4.17
C ASP A 414 16.93 -8.76 -3.52
N MET A 415 16.73 -9.92 -4.11
CA MET A 415 15.88 -10.96 -3.54
C MET A 415 16.44 -11.49 -2.21
N ASP A 416 17.74 -11.74 -2.11
CA ASP A 416 18.37 -12.15 -0.84
C ASP A 416 18.21 -11.08 0.24
N LEU A 417 18.25 -9.79 -0.13
CA LEU A 417 17.95 -8.69 0.78
C LEU A 417 16.51 -8.79 1.32
N MET A 418 15.54 -9.14 0.49
CA MET A 418 14.15 -9.37 0.93
C MET A 418 14.09 -10.50 1.95
N PHE A 419 14.74 -11.65 1.69
CA PHE A 419 14.78 -12.77 2.62
C PHE A 419 15.36 -12.39 3.99
N VAL A 420 16.51 -11.71 4.03
CA VAL A 420 17.11 -11.30 5.31
C VAL A 420 16.31 -10.17 6.00
N SER A 421 15.41 -9.53 5.29
CA SER A 421 14.45 -8.58 5.84
C SER A 421 13.21 -9.25 6.44
N GLY A 422 13.11 -10.59 6.38
CA GLY A 422 12.00 -11.36 6.93
C GLY A 422 10.86 -11.63 5.97
N ILE A 423 11.10 -11.44 4.66
CA ILE A 423 10.13 -11.77 3.61
C ILE A 423 10.18 -13.27 3.33
N ASN A 424 9.02 -13.90 3.17
CA ASN A 424 8.89 -15.32 2.87
C ASN A 424 7.76 -15.65 1.87
N HIS A 425 7.19 -14.63 1.21
CA HIS A 425 6.11 -14.77 0.23
C HIS A 425 6.28 -13.72 -0.87
N MET A 426 7.11 -14.00 -1.85
CA MET A 426 7.59 -13.03 -2.83
C MET A 426 6.66 -12.89 -4.03
N PHE A 427 6.35 -11.65 -4.41
CA PHE A 427 5.68 -11.30 -5.65
C PHE A 427 6.56 -10.41 -6.52
N PHE A 428 6.76 -10.81 -7.77
CA PHE A 428 7.50 -9.98 -8.72
C PHE A 428 6.67 -8.79 -9.18
N HIS A 429 7.34 -7.70 -9.45
CA HIS A 429 6.77 -6.52 -10.10
C HIS A 429 7.46 -6.33 -11.48
N GLY A 430 6.96 -6.87 -12.55
CA GLY A 430 5.93 -7.89 -12.54
C GLY A 430 5.90 -8.53 -13.92
N THR A 431 4.78 -9.10 -14.27
CA THR A 431 4.60 -9.86 -15.51
C THR A 431 3.45 -9.22 -16.31
N PRO A 432 3.74 -8.43 -17.36
CA PRO A 432 2.68 -7.99 -18.27
C PRO A 432 2.04 -9.17 -18.99
N TYR A 433 0.69 -9.22 -19.05
CA TYR A 433 0.04 -10.10 -19.99
C TYR A 433 0.48 -9.75 -21.41
N SER A 434 0.77 -10.76 -22.20
CA SER A 434 1.07 -10.58 -23.62
C SER A 434 0.48 -11.75 -24.41
N PRO A 435 -0.26 -11.48 -25.49
CA PRO A 435 -0.68 -12.54 -26.42
C PRO A 435 0.53 -13.29 -26.97
N LYS A 436 0.38 -14.59 -27.21
CA LYS A 436 1.46 -15.42 -27.77
C LYS A 436 1.95 -14.90 -29.11
N GLU A 437 1.05 -14.33 -29.87
CA GLU A 437 1.29 -13.80 -31.21
C GLU A 437 1.88 -12.38 -31.23
N ALA A 438 2.01 -11.73 -30.06
CA ALA A 438 2.60 -10.39 -29.98
C ALA A 438 4.08 -10.44 -30.42
N GLU A 439 4.44 -9.53 -31.31
CA GLU A 439 5.84 -9.37 -31.73
C GLU A 439 6.71 -8.97 -30.52
N TRP A 440 7.99 -9.40 -30.54
CA TRP A 440 8.93 -8.98 -29.52
C TRP A 440 9.02 -7.44 -29.46
N PRO A 441 9.03 -6.84 -28.27
CA PRO A 441 9.18 -7.37 -26.92
C PRO A 441 7.87 -7.81 -26.22
N GLY A 442 6.75 -7.88 -26.91
CA GLY A 442 5.44 -8.11 -26.30
C GLY A 442 4.87 -6.85 -25.65
N TRP A 443 3.89 -7.04 -24.78
CA TRP A 443 3.30 -5.92 -24.02
C TRP A 443 4.13 -5.65 -22.78
N LEU A 444 4.26 -4.36 -22.42
CA LEU A 444 5.23 -3.92 -21.43
C LEU A 444 4.58 -3.05 -20.35
N PHE A 445 5.10 -3.16 -19.15
CA PHE A 445 4.87 -2.21 -18.09
C PHE A 445 6.17 -1.47 -17.73
N TYR A 446 6.15 -0.14 -17.63
CA TYR A 446 7.35 0.71 -17.55
C TYR A 446 8.20 0.54 -16.30
N ALA A 447 7.61 0.06 -15.20
CA ALA A 447 8.26 -0.12 -13.90
C ALA A 447 8.42 -1.60 -13.54
N SER A 448 8.77 -2.45 -14.51
CA SER A 448 8.80 -3.90 -14.38
C SER A 448 10.04 -4.49 -15.00
N ILE A 449 10.55 -5.58 -14.44
CA ILE A 449 11.57 -6.40 -15.10
C ILE A 449 10.99 -7.25 -16.24
N ASN A 450 9.68 -7.19 -16.45
CA ASN A 450 8.98 -8.00 -17.46
C ASN A 450 9.35 -9.49 -17.36
N MET A 451 9.08 -10.09 -16.20
CA MET A 451 9.35 -11.51 -15.91
C MET A 451 8.31 -12.39 -16.61
N ASN A 452 8.40 -12.50 -17.90
CA ASN A 452 7.44 -13.18 -18.76
C ASN A 452 8.14 -13.93 -19.92
N PRO A 453 7.41 -14.79 -20.67
CA PRO A 453 7.97 -15.61 -21.77
C PRO A 453 8.61 -14.83 -22.91
N THR A 454 8.33 -13.53 -23.07
CA THR A 454 8.95 -12.71 -24.13
C THR A 454 10.34 -12.19 -23.76
N ASN A 455 10.69 -12.22 -22.48
CA ASN A 455 12.01 -11.79 -22.00
C ASN A 455 13.05 -12.91 -22.16
N SER A 456 14.25 -12.59 -22.61
CA SER A 456 15.35 -13.56 -22.79
C SER A 456 15.77 -14.28 -21.51
N ILE A 457 15.57 -13.67 -20.32
CA ILE A 457 15.87 -14.32 -19.03
C ILE A 457 14.88 -15.43 -18.68
N TRP A 458 13.74 -15.52 -19.37
CA TRP A 458 12.70 -16.50 -19.07
C TRP A 458 13.16 -17.94 -19.21
N HIS A 459 14.04 -18.20 -20.17
CA HIS A 459 14.61 -19.53 -20.39
C HIS A 459 15.31 -20.09 -19.15
N ASP A 460 15.98 -19.23 -18.37
CA ASP A 460 16.72 -19.60 -17.17
C ASP A 460 15.93 -19.34 -15.87
N ALA A 461 14.77 -18.67 -15.97
CA ALA A 461 13.92 -18.32 -14.84
C ALA A 461 13.51 -19.53 -13.96
N PRO A 462 13.23 -20.73 -14.50
CA PRO A 462 12.88 -21.89 -13.67
C PRO A 462 13.91 -22.21 -12.58
N SER A 463 15.21 -22.09 -12.88
CA SER A 463 16.27 -22.31 -11.89
C SER A 463 16.25 -21.25 -10.77
N PHE A 464 15.90 -20.01 -11.12
CA PHE A 464 15.77 -18.92 -10.17
C PHE A 464 14.52 -19.09 -9.29
N PHE A 465 13.40 -19.49 -9.88
CA PHE A 465 12.16 -19.75 -9.14
C PHE A 465 12.27 -20.96 -8.21
N ASP A 466 13.01 -22.01 -8.62
CA ASP A 466 13.33 -23.14 -7.75
C ASP A 466 14.18 -22.71 -6.54
N TYR A 467 15.16 -21.84 -6.75
CA TYR A 467 15.93 -21.26 -5.63
C TYR A 467 15.03 -20.48 -4.66
N ILE A 468 14.14 -19.63 -5.18
CA ILE A 468 13.18 -18.87 -4.35
C ILE A 468 12.28 -19.83 -3.57
N THR A 469 11.70 -20.80 -4.25
CA THR A 469 10.80 -21.81 -3.67
C THR A 469 11.49 -22.56 -2.51
N ARG A 470 12.73 -22.97 -2.68
CA ARG A 470 13.51 -23.63 -1.63
C ARG A 470 13.76 -22.70 -0.45
N CYS A 471 14.16 -21.47 -0.67
CA CYS A 471 14.39 -20.52 0.41
C CYS A 471 13.07 -20.23 1.16
N GLN A 472 11.99 -19.95 0.44
CA GLN A 472 10.68 -19.66 1.05
C GLN A 472 10.14 -20.87 1.82
N SER A 473 10.33 -22.10 1.32
CA SER A 473 9.87 -23.30 2.03
C SER A 473 10.49 -23.42 3.43
N PHE A 474 11.76 -23.05 3.61
CA PHE A 474 12.38 -23.00 4.93
C PHE A 474 11.92 -21.82 5.76
N LEU A 475 11.83 -20.63 5.16
CA LEU A 475 11.43 -19.41 5.86
C LEU A 475 9.97 -19.45 6.34
N GLN A 476 9.11 -20.28 5.72
CA GLN A 476 7.71 -20.48 6.10
C GLN A 476 7.53 -21.57 7.16
N MET A 477 8.52 -22.45 7.39
CA MET A 477 8.40 -23.59 8.32
C MET A 477 8.44 -23.20 9.80
N GLY A 478 9.05 -22.07 10.12
CA GLY A 478 9.34 -21.67 11.49
C GLY A 478 8.44 -20.54 12.00
N LYS A 479 8.75 -20.14 13.21
CA LYS A 479 8.25 -18.89 13.82
C LYS A 479 9.44 -17.99 14.11
N PRO A 480 9.26 -16.66 14.07
CA PRO A 480 10.32 -15.74 14.48
C PRO A 480 10.74 -16.01 15.94
N ASP A 481 12.05 -16.10 16.16
CA ASP A 481 12.66 -16.24 17.49
C ASP A 481 13.63 -15.09 17.68
N ASN A 482 13.13 -13.98 18.24
CA ASN A 482 13.87 -12.73 18.38
C ASN A 482 14.19 -12.47 19.86
N ASP A 483 15.47 -12.21 20.18
CA ASP A 483 15.92 -11.87 21.53
C ASP A 483 15.48 -10.47 21.98
N PHE A 484 15.17 -9.58 21.03
CA PHE A 484 14.86 -8.18 21.31
C PHE A 484 13.61 -7.72 20.58
N LEU A 485 12.79 -6.95 21.28
CA LEU A 485 11.71 -6.16 20.70
C LEU A 485 12.13 -4.68 20.71
N ILE A 486 12.14 -4.07 19.52
CA ILE A 486 12.46 -2.65 19.36
C ILE A 486 11.15 -1.86 19.28
N TYR A 487 10.97 -0.93 20.22
CA TYR A 487 9.82 -0.02 20.19
C TYR A 487 9.95 0.98 19.03
N LEU A 488 8.90 1.09 18.21
CA LEU A 488 8.78 2.13 17.19
C LEU A 488 8.12 3.36 17.83
N PRO A 489 8.83 4.49 18.02
CA PRO A 489 8.27 5.66 18.70
C PRO A 489 7.42 6.51 17.76
N VAL A 490 6.32 5.96 17.27
CA VAL A 490 5.42 6.62 16.31
C VAL A 490 4.81 7.91 16.87
N TYR A 491 4.55 7.95 18.18
CA TYR A 491 3.99 9.14 18.85
C TYR A 491 5.01 10.29 18.90
N ASP A 492 6.28 9.99 19.16
CA ASP A 492 7.36 10.99 19.12
C ASP A 492 7.51 11.52 17.70
N MET A 493 7.40 10.64 16.68
CA MET A 493 7.44 11.07 15.28
C MET A 493 6.26 11.98 14.93
N TRP A 494 5.07 11.68 15.44
CA TRP A 494 3.90 12.54 15.25
C TRP A 494 4.05 13.91 15.93
N ASP A 495 4.71 13.98 17.07
CA ASP A 495 4.98 15.24 17.77
C ASP A 495 6.08 16.06 17.08
N GLU A 496 7.18 15.44 16.69
CA GLU A 496 8.38 16.14 16.24
C GLU A 496 8.31 16.62 14.78
N GLN A 497 7.67 15.86 13.88
CA GLN A 497 7.70 16.15 12.45
C GLN A 497 6.83 17.36 12.08
N PRO A 498 7.30 18.25 11.16
CA PRO A 498 6.53 19.41 10.72
C PRO A 498 5.31 19.03 9.85
N GLY A 499 4.44 20.02 9.63
CA GLY A 499 3.22 19.87 8.84
C GLY A 499 2.07 19.24 9.62
N ARG A 500 0.88 19.20 9.01
CA ARG A 500 -0.31 18.57 9.61
C ARG A 500 -0.37 17.07 9.33
N LEU A 501 -0.11 16.68 8.10
CA LEU A 501 -0.13 15.28 7.67
C LEU A 501 1.29 14.73 7.59
N LEU A 502 1.54 13.60 8.23
CA LEU A 502 2.79 12.87 8.14
C LEU A 502 2.55 11.57 7.37
N LEU A 503 3.24 11.40 6.24
CA LEU A 503 3.19 10.20 5.42
C LEU A 503 4.44 9.37 5.67
N PHE A 504 4.28 8.09 5.93
CA PHE A 504 5.39 7.15 6.07
C PHE A 504 5.79 6.61 4.69
N LEU A 505 6.46 7.47 3.93
CA LEU A 505 7.10 7.13 2.64
C LEU A 505 8.51 6.62 2.86
N CYS A 506 9.07 5.93 1.86
CA CYS A 506 10.45 5.43 1.91
C CYS A 506 11.45 6.43 2.48
N ALA A 507 12.30 5.97 3.38
CA ALA A 507 13.65 6.43 3.74
C ALA A 507 13.96 7.91 4.01
N GLN A 508 13.19 8.88 3.56
CA GLN A 508 13.61 10.28 3.66
C GLN A 508 13.26 10.96 5.00
N SER A 509 12.47 10.35 5.87
CA SER A 509 11.92 11.03 7.03
C SER A 509 12.37 10.49 8.40
N VAL A 510 13.08 9.37 8.47
CA VAL A 510 13.42 8.79 9.78
C VAL A 510 14.90 8.39 9.87
N HIS A 511 15.77 9.36 10.19
CA HIS A 511 17.15 9.07 10.61
C HIS A 511 17.12 8.60 12.07
N TRP A 512 16.85 7.31 12.29
CA TRP A 512 17.01 6.71 13.60
C TRP A 512 18.50 6.58 13.91
N ARG A 513 19.04 7.52 14.70
CA ARG A 513 20.24 7.27 15.45
C ARG A 513 19.84 6.54 16.74
N VAL A 514 19.82 5.22 16.72
CA VAL A 514 19.84 4.44 17.97
C VAL A 514 21.17 4.78 18.63
N LYS A 515 21.16 5.73 19.55
CA LYS A 515 22.29 5.95 20.46
C LYS A 515 22.27 4.80 21.46
N PHE A 516 23.01 3.74 21.19
CA PHE A 516 23.42 2.85 22.26
C PHE A 516 24.31 3.67 23.17
N SER A 517 23.83 4.09 24.34
CA SER A 517 24.71 4.55 25.39
C SER A 517 25.48 3.33 25.88
N SER A 518 26.72 3.18 25.43
CA SER A 518 27.66 2.24 26.05
C SER A 518 28.05 2.79 27.41
N ASN A 519 27.18 2.65 28.39
CA ASN A 519 27.66 2.66 29.78
C ASN A 519 28.39 1.34 30.00
N LYS A 520 29.67 1.32 29.64
CA LYS A 520 30.66 0.39 30.23
C LYS A 520 30.86 0.78 31.68
N SER A 521 30.04 0.28 32.56
CA SER A 521 30.41 0.02 33.96
C SER A 521 29.30 -0.85 34.57
N GLU A 522 29.75 -1.99 35.06
CA GLU A 522 29.08 -2.90 36.00
C GLU A 522 28.15 -3.95 35.37
N ILE A 523 28.73 -5.06 34.91
CA ILE A 523 28.54 -6.39 35.53
C ILE A 523 29.87 -7.09 35.57
#